data_db088737e8930f7c892b028adeda6923
#
_entry.id   db088737e8930f7c892b028adeda6923
#
_cell.length_a   1.000
_cell.length_b   1.000
_cell.length_c   1.000
_cell.angle_alpha   90.00
_cell.angle_beta   90.00
_cell.angle_gamma   90.00
#
_symmetry.space_group_name_H-M   'P 1'
#
loop_
_entity.id
_entity.type
_entity.pdbx_description
1 polymer ?
#
loop_
_entity_poly.entity_id
_entity_poly.type
_entity_poly.pdbx_seq_one_letter_code
_entity_poly.pdbx_strand_id
1 'polypeptide(L)'
;MIEEMQADADELEAHGEYVHALAEYSVLREIRGRREGPYSPMYLANLHSCVRCMYHLELWSDSMPLCKELHGKYIRTHGRAQQDTVEVAKLWAWAMLHVGQLPPALTLYLSTADALWDDDPMSARRLIGAVAAHRVEVNPTPLIDAAALRHSLEVVSTLNDLIESVAADASSAKAALTVDGLQL
;
A
#
# COMPACT_ATOMS: atom_id res chain seq x y z
N MET A 1 24.75 7.67 21.47
CA MET A 1 25.23 7.35 20.08
C MET A 1 24.14 6.72 19.20
N ILE A 2 23.59 5.51 19.48
CA ILE A 2 22.49 4.97 18.65
C ILE A 2 21.19 5.77 18.83
N GLU A 3 20.86 6.12 20.04
CA GLU A 3 19.69 6.95 20.38
C GLU A 3 19.81 8.38 19.84
N GLU A 4 21.01 8.94 19.79
CA GLU A 4 21.29 10.24 19.15
C GLU A 4 21.10 10.15 17.64
N MET A 5 21.68 9.12 16.98
CA MET A 5 21.44 8.87 15.56
C MET A 5 19.95 8.67 15.23
N GLN A 6 19.20 8.01 16.14
CA GLN A 6 17.77 7.82 15.96
C GLN A 6 17.03 9.18 16.04
N ALA A 7 17.38 10.01 17.03
CA ALA A 7 16.78 11.33 17.18
C ALA A 7 17.10 12.23 15.97
N ASP A 8 18.35 12.20 15.49
CA ASP A 8 18.79 12.96 14.31
C ASP A 8 18.03 12.50 13.06
N ALA A 9 17.87 11.19 12.86
CA ALA A 9 17.12 10.64 11.73
C ALA A 9 15.62 11.01 11.78
N ASP A 10 15.01 10.97 12.97
CA ASP A 10 13.60 11.33 13.17
C ASP A 10 13.41 12.85 12.93
N GLU A 11 14.35 13.70 13.32
CA GLU A 11 14.33 15.14 13.07
C GLU A 11 14.48 15.44 11.57
N LEU A 12 15.38 14.78 10.86
CA LEU A 12 15.55 14.91 9.41
C LEU A 12 14.27 14.53 8.67
N GLU A 13 13.63 13.41 9.06
CA GLU A 13 12.35 12.98 8.47
C GLU A 13 11.25 14.03 8.72
N ALA A 14 11.15 14.55 9.94
CA ALA A 14 10.17 15.57 10.31
C ALA A 14 10.33 16.90 9.53
N HIS A 15 11.56 17.23 9.15
CA HIS A 15 11.87 18.41 8.32
C HIS A 15 11.76 18.14 6.80
N GLY A 16 11.43 16.89 6.39
CA GLY A 16 11.33 16.51 4.98
C GLY A 16 12.68 16.28 4.30
N GLU A 17 13.76 16.16 5.06
CA GLU A 17 15.10 15.87 4.56
C GLU A 17 15.28 14.36 4.32
N TYR A 18 14.38 13.78 3.49
CA TYR A 18 14.24 12.33 3.32
C TYR A 18 15.50 11.64 2.82
N VAL A 19 16.37 12.30 2.04
CA VAL A 19 17.63 11.72 1.57
C VAL A 19 18.57 11.43 2.74
N HIS A 20 18.73 12.42 3.63
CA HIS A 20 19.59 12.29 4.80
C HIS A 20 18.98 11.34 5.83
N ALA A 21 17.66 11.46 6.09
CA ALA A 21 16.94 10.54 6.97
C ALA A 21 17.07 9.09 6.51
N LEU A 22 16.94 8.81 5.20
CA LEU A 22 17.08 7.46 4.63
C LEU A 22 18.49 6.90 4.87
N ALA A 23 19.52 7.72 4.74
CA ALA A 23 20.91 7.31 5.01
C ALA A 23 21.10 6.89 6.48
N GLU A 24 20.63 7.72 7.43
CA GLU A 24 20.71 7.42 8.86
C GLU A 24 19.89 6.19 9.26
N TYR A 25 18.63 6.08 8.81
CA TYR A 25 17.79 4.91 9.08
C TYR A 25 18.38 3.61 8.48
N SER A 26 19.05 3.69 7.33
CA SER A 26 19.72 2.53 6.72
C SER A 26 20.86 2.01 7.59
N VAL A 27 21.65 2.90 8.16
CA VAL A 27 22.73 2.56 9.10
C VAL A 27 22.15 1.99 10.40
N LEU A 28 21.16 2.68 10.97
CA LEU A 28 20.46 2.24 12.19
C LEU A 28 19.85 0.85 12.02
N ARG A 29 19.17 0.60 10.90
CA ARG A 29 18.61 -0.72 10.58
C ARG A 29 19.69 -1.80 10.58
N GLU A 30 20.84 -1.56 9.97
CA GLU A 30 21.92 -2.54 9.93
C GLU A 30 22.49 -2.82 11.34
N ILE A 31 22.73 -1.78 12.13
CA ILE A 31 23.23 -1.91 13.49
C ILE A 31 22.25 -2.70 14.37
N ARG A 32 20.96 -2.35 14.31
CA ARG A 32 19.92 -3.03 15.11
C ARG A 32 19.68 -4.46 14.63
N GLY A 33 19.72 -4.72 13.32
CA GLY A 33 19.63 -6.07 12.77
C GLY A 33 20.73 -7.01 13.30
N ARG A 34 21.96 -6.50 13.44
CA ARG A 34 23.10 -7.25 13.98
C ARG A 34 23.04 -7.44 15.51
N ARG A 35 22.53 -6.45 16.25
CA ARG A 35 22.52 -6.46 17.73
C ARG A 35 21.29 -7.11 18.31
N GLU A 36 20.12 -6.82 17.76
CA GLU A 36 18.82 -7.16 18.32
C GLU A 36 18.08 -8.20 17.47
N GLY A 37 18.57 -8.43 16.26
CA GLY A 37 17.99 -9.37 15.31
C GLY A 37 16.96 -8.74 14.36
N PRO A 38 16.64 -9.47 13.25
CA PRO A 38 15.87 -8.93 12.14
C PRO A 38 14.34 -8.86 12.39
N TYR A 39 13.90 -9.15 13.60
CA TYR A 39 12.51 -9.05 14.05
C TYR A 39 12.35 -8.16 15.28
N SER A 40 13.41 -7.49 15.74
CA SER A 40 13.28 -6.56 16.85
C SER A 40 12.40 -5.38 16.48
N PRO A 41 11.63 -4.82 17.44
CA PRO A 41 10.76 -3.67 17.18
C PRO A 41 11.51 -2.50 16.56
N MET A 42 12.72 -2.21 17.05
CA MET A 42 13.51 -1.08 16.55
C MET A 42 14.08 -1.33 15.15
N TYR A 43 14.46 -2.56 14.81
CA TYR A 43 14.83 -2.92 13.45
C TYR A 43 13.64 -2.69 12.48
N LEU A 44 12.46 -3.18 12.85
CA LEU A 44 11.26 -3.05 12.03
C LEU A 44 10.85 -1.59 11.88
N ALA A 45 10.94 -0.78 12.93
CA ALA A 45 10.67 0.65 12.88
C ALA A 45 11.62 1.37 11.92
N ASN A 46 12.94 1.13 12.00
CA ASN A 46 13.90 1.74 11.09
C ASN A 46 13.71 1.27 9.62
N LEU A 47 13.38 -0.01 9.41
CA LEU A 47 13.03 -0.51 8.07
C LEU A 47 11.77 0.17 7.53
N HIS A 48 10.77 0.43 8.37
CA HIS A 48 9.56 1.16 8.00
C HIS A 48 9.88 2.62 7.63
N SER A 49 10.69 3.31 8.44
CA SER A 49 11.14 4.68 8.12
C SER A 49 11.93 4.74 6.80
N CYS A 50 12.78 3.75 6.50
CA CYS A 50 13.42 3.65 5.18
C CYS A 50 12.37 3.59 4.05
N VAL A 51 11.33 2.75 4.19
CA VAL A 51 10.27 2.63 3.17
C VAL A 51 9.51 3.94 3.02
N ARG A 52 9.18 4.65 4.11
CA ARG A 52 8.51 5.97 4.06
C ARG A 52 9.38 7.04 3.38
N CYS A 53 10.66 7.11 3.72
CA CYS A 53 11.59 8.02 3.05
C CYS A 53 11.68 7.74 1.55
N MET A 54 11.79 6.46 1.15
CA MET A 54 11.81 6.06 -0.26
C MET A 54 10.51 6.42 -0.99
N TYR A 55 9.35 6.31 -0.32
CA TYR A 55 8.06 6.76 -0.86
C TYR A 55 8.09 8.26 -1.17
N HIS A 56 8.55 9.10 -0.24
CA HIS A 56 8.66 10.55 -0.47
C HIS A 56 9.69 10.94 -1.52
N LEU A 57 10.70 10.12 -1.72
CA LEU A 57 11.74 10.30 -2.74
C LEU A 57 11.36 9.67 -4.09
N GLU A 58 10.19 9.07 -4.21
CA GLU A 58 9.70 8.37 -5.41
C GLU A 58 10.64 7.24 -5.89
N LEU A 59 11.37 6.62 -4.97
CA LEU A 59 12.28 5.49 -5.23
C LEU A 59 11.50 4.17 -5.30
N TRP A 60 10.53 4.10 -6.23
CA TRP A 60 9.54 3.00 -6.30
C TRP A 60 10.18 1.63 -6.46
N SER A 61 11.08 1.48 -7.44
CA SER A 61 11.74 0.20 -7.71
C SER A 61 12.61 -0.27 -6.55
N ASP A 62 13.34 0.66 -5.94
CA ASP A 62 14.28 0.35 -4.86
C ASP A 62 13.56 0.04 -3.54
N SER A 63 12.36 0.60 -3.33
CA SER A 63 11.55 0.35 -2.14
C SER A 63 10.89 -1.03 -2.13
N MET A 64 10.62 -1.63 -3.29
CA MET A 64 9.85 -2.88 -3.38
C MET A 64 10.43 -4.06 -2.58
N PRO A 65 11.75 -4.36 -2.63
CA PRO A 65 12.31 -5.45 -1.83
C PRO A 65 12.19 -5.18 -0.32
N LEU A 66 12.34 -3.91 0.11
CA LEU A 66 12.17 -3.51 1.51
C LEU A 66 10.72 -3.62 1.96
N CYS A 67 9.78 -3.17 1.13
CA CYS A 67 8.35 -3.32 1.39
C CYS A 67 7.95 -4.80 1.55
N LYS A 68 8.41 -5.66 0.63
CA LYS A 68 8.16 -7.10 0.69
C LYS A 68 8.70 -7.73 1.97
N GLU A 69 9.94 -7.38 2.33
CA GLU A 69 10.57 -7.86 3.57
C GLU A 69 9.78 -7.43 4.79
N LEU A 70 9.50 -6.13 4.91
CA LEU A 70 8.81 -5.53 6.04
C LEU A 70 7.39 -6.06 6.20
N HIS A 71 6.62 -6.11 5.10
CA HIS A 71 5.27 -6.64 5.09
C HIS A 71 5.24 -8.10 5.58
N GLY A 72 6.15 -8.95 5.07
CA GLY A 72 6.24 -10.33 5.51
C GLY A 72 6.61 -10.48 7.00
N LYS A 73 7.44 -9.57 7.53
CA LYS A 73 7.80 -9.54 8.96
C LYS A 73 6.65 -9.05 9.81
N TYR A 74 5.95 -7.98 9.41
CA TYR A 74 4.79 -7.46 10.15
C TYR A 74 3.64 -8.46 10.19
N ILE A 75 3.36 -9.19 9.12
CA ILE A 75 2.37 -10.28 9.14
C ILE A 75 2.69 -11.29 10.25
N ARG A 76 3.95 -11.65 10.43
CA ARG A 76 4.39 -12.64 11.44
C ARG A 76 4.39 -12.11 12.86
N THR A 77 4.70 -10.83 13.05
CA THR A 77 4.86 -10.22 14.38
C THR A 77 3.60 -9.51 14.86
N HIS A 78 2.83 -8.90 13.98
CA HIS A 78 1.67 -8.07 14.32
C HIS A 78 0.36 -8.65 13.80
N GLY A 79 0.40 -9.40 12.68
CA GLY A 79 -0.79 -9.89 12.00
C GLY A 79 -1.19 -9.04 10.79
N ARG A 80 -2.08 -9.61 9.95
CA ARG A 80 -2.42 -9.03 8.64
C ARG A 80 -3.25 -7.75 8.71
N ALA A 81 -4.10 -7.60 9.73
CA ALA A 81 -5.03 -6.49 9.88
C ALA A 81 -4.46 -5.32 10.72
N GLN A 82 -3.25 -5.48 11.28
CA GLN A 82 -2.64 -4.42 12.09
C GLN A 82 -2.23 -3.21 11.25
N GLN A 83 -2.34 -2.03 11.85
CA GLN A 83 -2.15 -0.75 11.18
C GLN A 83 -0.83 -0.68 10.39
N ASP A 84 0.29 -1.04 11.02
CA ASP A 84 1.62 -1.00 10.37
C ASP A 84 1.70 -1.95 9.17
N THR A 85 1.10 -3.15 9.28
CA THR A 85 1.04 -4.12 8.18
C THR A 85 0.25 -3.58 7.00
N VAL A 86 -0.88 -2.97 7.29
CA VAL A 86 -1.77 -2.35 6.28
C VAL A 86 -1.09 -1.15 5.61
N GLU A 87 -0.41 -0.31 6.39
CA GLU A 87 0.33 0.85 5.87
C GLU A 87 1.41 0.40 4.87
N VAL A 88 2.23 -0.56 5.25
CA VAL A 88 3.27 -1.10 4.36
C VAL A 88 2.69 -1.78 3.13
N ALA A 89 1.57 -2.50 3.25
CA ALA A 89 0.87 -3.07 2.10
C ALA A 89 0.44 -1.99 1.10
N LYS A 90 -0.07 -0.86 1.59
CA LYS A 90 -0.48 0.29 0.76
C LYS A 90 0.73 0.94 0.08
N LEU A 91 1.82 1.19 0.80
CA LEU A 91 3.06 1.74 0.24
C LEU A 91 3.65 0.81 -0.84
N TRP A 92 3.63 -0.49 -0.59
CA TRP A 92 4.12 -1.48 -1.56
C TRP A 92 3.24 -1.56 -2.81
N ALA A 93 1.90 -1.63 -2.65
CA ALA A 93 0.99 -1.60 -3.78
C ALA A 93 1.15 -0.31 -4.61
N TRP A 94 1.32 0.82 -3.95
CA TRP A 94 1.57 2.10 -4.60
C TRP A 94 2.86 2.10 -5.43
N ALA A 95 3.95 1.59 -4.87
CA ALA A 95 5.21 1.42 -5.60
C ALA A 95 5.04 0.50 -6.82
N MET A 96 4.32 -0.62 -6.67
CA MET A 96 4.00 -1.53 -7.78
C MET A 96 3.23 -0.83 -8.91
N LEU A 97 2.25 0.03 -8.58
CA LEU A 97 1.50 0.79 -9.57
C LEU A 97 2.42 1.71 -10.38
N HIS A 98 3.35 2.40 -9.71
CA HIS A 98 4.29 3.32 -10.37
C HIS A 98 5.31 2.62 -11.27
N VAL A 99 5.64 1.37 -11.00
CA VAL A 99 6.51 0.56 -11.88
C VAL A 99 5.74 -0.31 -12.88
N GLY A 100 4.43 -0.08 -13.02
CA GLY A 100 3.58 -0.76 -14.01
C GLY A 100 3.17 -2.18 -13.62
N GLN A 101 3.35 -2.59 -12.38
CA GLN A 101 2.96 -3.92 -11.88
C GLN A 101 1.51 -3.90 -11.35
N LEU A 102 0.54 -3.59 -12.23
CA LEU A 102 -0.86 -3.43 -11.86
C LEU A 102 -1.48 -4.70 -11.25
N PRO A 103 -1.41 -5.91 -11.84
CA PRO A 103 -2.07 -7.09 -11.28
C PRO A 103 -1.62 -7.44 -9.85
N PRO A 104 -0.32 -7.50 -9.51
CA PRO A 104 0.10 -7.78 -8.13
C PRO A 104 -0.26 -6.67 -7.15
N ALA A 105 -0.30 -5.40 -7.57
CA ALA A 105 -0.75 -4.29 -6.73
C ALA A 105 -2.22 -4.45 -6.34
N LEU A 106 -3.09 -4.75 -7.30
CA LEU A 106 -4.52 -4.95 -7.05
C LEU A 106 -4.78 -6.19 -6.20
N THR A 107 -4.01 -7.28 -6.42
CA THR A 107 -4.06 -8.48 -5.57
C THR A 107 -3.70 -8.14 -4.12
N LEU A 108 -2.67 -7.32 -3.91
CA LEU A 108 -2.26 -6.89 -2.56
C LEU A 108 -3.34 -6.04 -1.89
N TYR A 109 -3.96 -5.10 -2.60
CA TYR A 109 -5.09 -4.33 -2.07
C TYR A 109 -6.26 -5.20 -1.64
N LEU A 110 -6.65 -6.19 -2.46
CA LEU A 110 -7.79 -7.06 -2.14
C LEU A 110 -7.48 -8.04 -1.00
N SER A 111 -6.27 -8.60 -0.95
CA SER A 111 -5.86 -9.45 0.18
C SER A 111 -5.74 -8.65 1.50
N THR A 112 -5.40 -7.37 1.43
CA THR A 112 -5.38 -6.48 2.60
C THR A 112 -6.81 -6.11 3.02
N ALA A 113 -7.71 -5.84 2.07
CA ALA A 113 -9.12 -5.60 2.33
C ALA A 113 -9.80 -6.81 2.99
N ASP A 114 -9.51 -8.02 2.48
CA ASP A 114 -9.98 -9.27 3.07
C ASP A 114 -9.54 -9.43 4.52
N ALA A 115 -8.28 -9.10 4.82
CA ALA A 115 -7.76 -9.16 6.19
C ALA A 115 -8.42 -8.15 7.14
N LEU A 116 -8.83 -6.99 6.62
CA LEU A 116 -9.50 -5.92 7.38
C LEU A 116 -11.00 -6.08 7.51
N TRP A 117 -11.61 -7.05 6.81
CA TRP A 117 -13.06 -7.13 6.63
C TRP A 117 -13.84 -7.12 7.94
N ASP A 118 -13.39 -7.87 8.93
CA ASP A 118 -14.05 -7.99 10.24
C ASP A 118 -13.70 -6.82 11.19
N ASP A 119 -12.46 -6.31 11.13
CA ASP A 119 -11.94 -5.34 12.10
C ASP A 119 -12.16 -3.88 11.67
N ASP A 120 -11.99 -3.58 10.38
CA ASP A 120 -12.18 -2.24 9.80
C ASP A 120 -12.80 -2.31 8.39
N PRO A 121 -14.11 -2.57 8.31
CA PRO A 121 -14.82 -2.70 7.03
C PRO A 121 -14.80 -1.40 6.20
N MET A 122 -14.62 -0.25 6.83
CA MET A 122 -14.53 1.03 6.11
C MET A 122 -13.22 1.13 5.32
N SER A 123 -12.09 0.80 5.94
CA SER A 123 -10.79 0.75 5.26
C SER A 123 -10.75 -0.39 4.23
N ALA A 124 -11.34 -1.54 4.52
CA ALA A 124 -11.50 -2.62 3.54
C ALA A 124 -12.23 -2.14 2.28
N ARG A 125 -13.37 -1.48 2.41
CA ARG A 125 -14.14 -0.93 1.28
C ARG A 125 -13.36 0.13 0.49
N ARG A 126 -12.56 0.98 1.16
CA ARG A 126 -11.70 1.96 0.46
C ARG A 126 -10.66 1.28 -0.42
N LEU A 127 -10.03 0.21 0.06
CA LEU A 127 -9.07 -0.57 -0.73
C LEU A 127 -9.74 -1.26 -1.92
N ILE A 128 -10.94 -1.83 -1.74
CA ILE A 128 -11.73 -2.41 -2.83
C ILE A 128 -12.13 -1.33 -3.86
N GLY A 129 -12.49 -0.14 -3.39
CA GLY A 129 -12.78 1.01 -4.25
C GLY A 129 -11.59 1.43 -5.13
N ALA A 130 -10.37 1.42 -4.56
CA ALA A 130 -9.16 1.67 -5.33
C ALA A 130 -8.96 0.61 -6.44
N VAL A 131 -9.23 -0.67 -6.13
CA VAL A 131 -9.19 -1.75 -7.14
C VAL A 131 -10.24 -1.54 -8.22
N ALA A 132 -11.47 -1.19 -7.85
CA ALA A 132 -12.56 -0.95 -8.78
C ALA A 132 -12.23 0.17 -9.78
N ALA A 133 -11.66 1.28 -9.29
CA ALA A 133 -11.25 2.41 -10.13
C ALA A 133 -10.21 2.00 -11.20
N HIS A 134 -9.21 1.21 -10.83
CA HIS A 134 -8.20 0.71 -11.77
C HIS A 134 -8.75 -0.35 -12.74
N ARG A 135 -9.76 -1.11 -12.32
CA ARG A 135 -10.37 -2.15 -13.17
C ARG A 135 -11.25 -1.61 -14.30
N VAL A 136 -11.81 -0.44 -14.14
CA VAL A 136 -12.57 0.22 -15.22
C VAL A 136 -11.66 0.60 -16.39
N GLU A 137 -10.38 0.85 -16.13
CA GLU A 137 -9.38 1.19 -17.16
C GLU A 137 -8.74 -0.04 -17.81
N VAL A 138 -8.82 -1.22 -17.18
CA VAL A 138 -8.16 -2.45 -17.63
C VAL A 138 -9.20 -3.55 -17.84
N ASN A 139 -9.17 -4.19 -19.01
CA ASN A 139 -10.03 -5.32 -19.38
C ASN A 139 -10.05 -6.42 -18.30
N PRO A 140 -11.21 -7.02 -17.94
CA PRO A 140 -11.39 -7.86 -16.77
C PRO A 140 -10.74 -9.24 -16.91
N THR A 141 -9.44 -9.34 -16.71
CA THR A 141 -8.79 -10.62 -16.43
C THR A 141 -9.05 -11.00 -14.97
N PRO A 142 -9.25 -12.28 -14.63
CA PRO A 142 -9.41 -12.70 -13.25
C PRO A 142 -8.15 -12.33 -12.45
N LEU A 143 -8.24 -11.27 -11.64
CA LEU A 143 -7.12 -10.71 -10.89
C LEU A 143 -6.77 -11.51 -9.64
N ILE A 144 -7.67 -12.41 -9.19
CA ILE A 144 -7.54 -13.08 -7.91
C ILE A 144 -8.11 -14.47 -7.98
N ASP A 145 -7.37 -15.39 -7.41
CA ASP A 145 -7.94 -16.63 -6.92
C ASP A 145 -8.85 -16.31 -5.72
N ALA A 146 -10.16 -16.27 -5.97
CA ALA A 146 -11.16 -16.01 -4.92
C ALA A 146 -11.04 -17.02 -3.77
N ALA A 147 -10.54 -18.24 -4.04
CA ALA A 147 -10.30 -19.25 -3.02
C ALA A 147 -9.19 -18.87 -2.03
N ALA A 148 -8.33 -17.91 -2.37
CA ALA A 148 -7.30 -17.39 -1.48
C ALA A 148 -7.82 -16.36 -0.48
N LEU A 149 -9.04 -15.82 -0.67
CA LEU A 149 -9.67 -14.83 0.21
C LEU A 149 -10.57 -15.52 1.24
N ARG A 150 -10.50 -15.07 2.48
CA ARG A 150 -11.31 -15.55 3.60
C ARG A 150 -12.78 -15.12 3.48
N HIS A 151 -13.01 -13.87 3.04
CA HIS A 151 -14.32 -13.26 2.79
C HIS A 151 -14.59 -13.10 1.28
N SER A 152 -14.29 -14.13 0.50
CA SER A 152 -14.28 -14.06 -0.96
C SER A 152 -15.61 -13.61 -1.56
N LEU A 153 -16.72 -14.07 -1.03
CA LEU A 153 -18.07 -13.71 -1.54
C LEU A 153 -18.37 -12.22 -1.32
N GLU A 154 -18.14 -11.73 -0.12
CA GLU A 154 -18.39 -10.34 0.27
C GLU A 154 -17.45 -9.37 -0.44
N VAL A 155 -16.16 -9.71 -0.52
CA VAL A 155 -15.13 -8.89 -1.19
C VAL A 155 -15.40 -8.83 -2.69
N VAL A 156 -15.69 -9.96 -3.33
CA VAL A 156 -15.97 -10.01 -4.78
C VAL A 156 -17.29 -9.32 -5.12
N SER A 157 -18.35 -9.52 -4.31
CA SER A 157 -19.63 -8.82 -4.50
C SER A 157 -19.42 -7.31 -4.40
N THR A 158 -18.78 -6.84 -3.33
CA THR A 158 -18.50 -5.40 -3.13
C THR A 158 -17.66 -4.83 -4.28
N LEU A 159 -16.67 -5.57 -4.77
CA LEU A 159 -15.87 -5.15 -5.91
C LEU A 159 -16.71 -4.96 -7.17
N ASN A 160 -17.59 -5.91 -7.47
CA ASN A 160 -18.45 -5.83 -8.66
C ASN A 160 -19.43 -4.64 -8.56
N ASP A 161 -20.08 -4.45 -7.41
CA ASP A 161 -21.00 -3.33 -7.16
C ASP A 161 -20.27 -1.98 -7.34
N LEU A 162 -19.04 -1.86 -6.87
CA LEU A 162 -18.23 -0.65 -7.02
C LEU A 162 -17.76 -0.43 -8.47
N ILE A 163 -17.42 -1.48 -9.21
CA ILE A 163 -17.09 -1.38 -10.63
C ILE A 163 -18.30 -0.87 -11.42
N GLU A 164 -19.50 -1.40 -11.17
CA GLU A 164 -20.73 -0.95 -11.84
C GLU A 164 -21.03 0.51 -11.50
N SER A 165 -20.85 0.93 -10.25
CA SER A 165 -21.04 2.33 -9.82
C SER A 165 -20.06 3.28 -10.54
N VAL A 166 -18.77 2.95 -10.56
CA VAL A 166 -17.73 3.78 -11.22
C VAL A 166 -18.00 3.86 -12.74
N ALA A 167 -18.42 2.76 -13.37
CA ALA A 167 -18.76 2.74 -14.79
C ALA A 167 -19.99 3.60 -15.10
N ALA A 168 -21.01 3.58 -14.22
CA ALA A 168 -22.22 4.42 -14.38
C ALA A 168 -21.87 5.92 -14.25
N ASP A 169 -21.04 6.29 -13.28
CA ASP A 169 -20.59 7.66 -13.07
C ASP A 169 -19.79 8.18 -14.28
N ALA A 170 -18.87 7.37 -14.80
CA ALA A 170 -18.08 7.70 -15.98
C ALA A 170 -18.96 7.89 -17.25
N SER A 171 -19.98 7.05 -17.41
CA SER A 171 -20.94 7.15 -18.51
C SER A 171 -21.81 8.40 -18.39
N SER A 172 -22.24 8.75 -17.19
CA SER A 172 -23.03 9.94 -16.90
C SER A 172 -22.23 11.22 -17.15
N ALA A 173 -20.98 11.27 -16.73
CA ALA A 173 -20.07 12.40 -16.98
C ALA A 173 -19.82 12.60 -18.48
N LYS A 174 -19.63 11.51 -19.25
CA LYS A 174 -19.44 11.55 -20.69
C LYS A 174 -20.71 12.03 -21.42
N ALA A 175 -21.89 11.61 -20.96
CA ALA A 175 -23.17 12.07 -21.52
C ALA A 175 -23.41 13.55 -21.25
N ALA A 176 -23.06 14.07 -20.08
CA ALA A 176 -23.15 15.50 -19.74
C ALA A 176 -22.25 16.36 -20.64
N LEU A 177 -21.02 15.92 -20.92
CA LEU A 177 -20.08 16.62 -21.80
C LEU A 177 -20.53 16.63 -23.26
N THR A 178 -21.28 15.61 -23.72
CA THR A 178 -21.82 15.57 -25.08
C THR A 178 -23.09 16.43 -25.25
N VAL A 179 -23.86 16.65 -24.20
CA VAL A 179 -25.06 17.52 -24.23
C VAL A 179 -24.68 19.00 -24.27
N ASP A 180 -23.64 19.42 -23.56
CA ASP A 180 -23.12 20.80 -23.60
C ASP A 180 -22.39 21.14 -24.93
N GLY A 181 -21.94 20.13 -25.67
CA GLY A 181 -21.30 20.31 -27.00
C GLY A 181 -22.26 20.46 -28.17
N LEU A 182 -23.58 20.38 -27.96
CA LEU A 182 -24.62 20.46 -29.02
C LEU A 182 -25.43 21.77 -28.99
N GLN A 183 -24.99 22.79 -28.26
CA GLN A 183 -25.55 24.14 -28.32
C GLN A 183 -24.56 25.13 -28.94
N LEU A 184 -24.23 24.93 -30.21
CA LEU A 184 -23.74 25.98 -31.13
C LEU A 184 -24.21 25.70 -32.53
#